data_7d371e2a64c3a49b48681ff11992a96a
#
_entry.id   7d371e2a64c3a49b48681ff11992a96a
#
_cell.length_a   1.000
_cell.length_b   1.000
_cell.length_c   1.000
_cell.angle_alpha   90.00
_cell.angle_beta   90.00
_cell.angle_gamma   90.00
#
_symmetry.space_group_name_H-M   'P 1'
#
loop_
_entity.id
_entity.type
_entity.pdbx_description
1 polymer ?
#
loop_
_entity_poly.entity_id
_entity_poly.type
_entity_poly.pdbx_seq_one_letter_code
_entity_poly.pdbx_strand_id
1 'polypeptide(L)'
;MRITSLFSLNAIALDVAASNQDEIIDKVVELQSTHNNILDKEAYKKALYAREEEGSTYVDNGITVPHAKSDVVTRPSLAALRLSSPVQYNPDDDGKTDLLFAIAAPKNGSLHVDMLARMMQMLMNEDFVEKLRTAKTPEDFLAAIDAQEEAQFGDESFTDQEIEQAGYRVLAVTACVTASPTPTWPLRP
;
A
#
# COMPACT_ATOMS: atom_id res chain seq x y z
N MET A 1 12.42 -3.05 -1.33
CA MET A 1 11.44 -1.93 -1.22
C MET A 1 10.56 -2.18 -0.01
N ARG A 2 10.30 -1.18 0.81
CA ARG A 2 9.44 -1.30 2.00
C ARG A 2 7.97 -1.11 1.62
N ILE A 3 7.06 -1.65 2.42
CA ILE A 3 5.62 -1.48 2.20
C ILE A 3 5.20 0.00 2.30
N THR A 4 5.87 0.76 3.17
CA THR A 4 5.64 2.20 3.31
C THR A 4 5.95 3.00 2.05
N SER A 5 6.86 2.53 1.19
CA SER A 5 7.17 3.18 -0.09
C SER A 5 6.05 3.05 -1.14
N LEU A 6 5.07 2.19 -0.88
CA LEU A 6 3.88 2.00 -1.70
C LEU A 6 2.73 2.93 -1.32
N PHE A 7 2.86 3.62 -0.18
CA PHE A 7 1.93 4.66 0.25
C PHE A 7 2.35 6.04 -0.28
N SER A 8 1.36 6.89 -0.44
CA SER A 8 1.51 8.34 -0.49
C SER A 8 0.73 8.94 0.69
N LEU A 9 1.20 10.02 1.29
CA LEU A 9 0.44 10.72 2.34
C LEU A 9 -0.96 11.12 1.86
N ASN A 10 -1.09 11.49 0.58
CA ASN A 10 -2.37 11.82 -0.04
C ASN A 10 -3.29 10.60 -0.24
N ALA A 11 -2.77 9.39 -0.08
CA ALA A 11 -3.54 8.14 -0.15
C ALA A 11 -3.94 7.61 1.24
N ILE A 12 -3.76 8.42 2.28
CA ILE A 12 -4.18 8.13 3.66
C ILE A 12 -5.25 9.15 4.05
N ALA A 13 -6.44 8.67 4.39
CA ALA A 13 -7.54 9.51 4.85
C ALA A 13 -8.04 9.03 6.22
N LEU A 14 -8.14 9.95 7.17
CA LEU A 14 -8.55 9.68 8.54
C LEU A 14 -9.91 10.32 8.82
N ASP A 15 -10.69 9.67 9.69
CA ASP A 15 -12.00 10.12 10.19
C ASP A 15 -13.01 10.41 9.05
N VAL A 16 -13.00 9.55 8.04
CA VAL A 16 -13.87 9.68 6.87
C VAL A 16 -15.28 9.20 7.21
N ALA A 17 -16.27 10.00 6.91
CA ALA A 17 -17.67 9.61 7.00
C ALA A 17 -18.04 8.77 5.77
N ALA A 18 -18.59 7.59 6.02
CA ALA A 18 -19.21 6.72 5.01
C ALA A 18 -20.33 5.93 5.68
N SER A 19 -21.33 5.53 4.90
CA SER A 19 -22.53 4.85 5.39
C SER A 19 -22.69 3.44 4.81
N ASN A 20 -22.00 3.12 3.73
CA ASN A 20 -22.14 1.88 2.98
C ASN A 20 -20.86 1.55 2.19
N GLN A 21 -20.83 0.35 1.60
CA GLN A 21 -19.72 -0.13 0.79
C GLN A 21 -19.42 0.75 -0.41
N ASP A 22 -20.45 1.26 -1.09
CA ASP A 22 -20.27 2.06 -2.31
C ASP A 22 -19.50 3.35 -2.05
N GLU A 23 -19.84 4.06 -0.97
CA GLU A 23 -19.17 5.28 -0.54
C GLU A 23 -17.71 5.00 -0.14
N ILE A 24 -17.47 3.86 0.50
CA ILE A 24 -16.13 3.42 0.89
C ILE A 24 -15.29 3.09 -0.35
N ILE A 25 -15.84 2.32 -1.30
CA ILE A 25 -15.13 1.97 -2.55
C ILE A 25 -14.84 3.22 -3.38
N ASP A 26 -15.77 4.15 -3.48
CA ASP A 26 -15.54 5.43 -4.16
C ASP A 26 -14.36 6.18 -3.54
N LYS A 27 -14.31 6.23 -2.22
CA LYS A 27 -13.20 6.88 -1.51
C LYS A 27 -11.87 6.13 -1.70
N VAL A 28 -11.90 4.81 -1.68
CA VAL A 28 -10.72 3.97 -1.98
C VAL A 28 -10.19 4.26 -3.39
N VAL A 29 -11.06 4.30 -4.40
CA VAL A 29 -10.66 4.60 -5.79
C VAL A 29 -10.09 6.02 -5.91
N GLU A 30 -10.68 7.00 -5.22
CA GLU A 30 -10.15 8.35 -5.16
C GLU A 30 -8.73 8.39 -4.59
N LEU A 31 -8.52 7.78 -3.42
CA LEU A 31 -7.22 7.73 -2.73
C LEU A 31 -6.16 7.00 -3.56
N GLN A 32 -6.48 5.83 -4.12
CA GLN A 32 -5.58 5.09 -4.98
C GLN A 32 -5.18 5.87 -6.24
N SER A 33 -6.10 6.67 -6.77
CA SER A 33 -5.83 7.50 -7.96
C SER A 33 -4.83 8.62 -7.71
N THR A 34 -4.56 8.99 -6.44
CA THR A 34 -3.54 9.99 -6.11
C THR A 34 -2.12 9.56 -6.49
N HIS A 35 -1.90 8.25 -6.66
CA HIS A 35 -0.61 7.69 -7.11
C HIS A 35 -0.37 7.85 -8.63
N ASN A 36 -1.34 8.35 -9.41
CA ASN A 36 -1.27 8.45 -10.87
C ASN A 36 -0.92 7.12 -11.56
N ASN A 37 -1.41 6.01 -11.02
CA ASN A 37 -1.15 4.65 -11.49
C ASN A 37 -2.41 3.92 -11.94
N ILE A 38 -3.58 4.55 -11.85
CA ILE A 38 -4.87 4.04 -12.30
C ILE A 38 -5.28 4.80 -13.56
N LEU A 39 -5.34 4.08 -14.69
CA LEU A 39 -5.65 4.67 -16.01
C LEU A 39 -7.16 4.89 -16.21
N ASP A 40 -7.99 4.05 -15.58
CA ASP A 40 -9.45 4.09 -15.67
C ASP A 40 -10.04 3.75 -14.29
N LYS A 41 -10.60 4.76 -13.63
CA LYS A 41 -11.18 4.64 -12.28
C LYS A 41 -12.40 3.72 -12.25
N GLU A 42 -13.26 3.80 -13.27
CA GLU A 42 -14.48 2.99 -13.35
C GLU A 42 -14.15 1.51 -13.57
N ALA A 43 -13.17 1.22 -14.43
CA ALA A 43 -12.70 -0.14 -14.63
C ALA A 43 -12.02 -0.70 -13.36
N TYR A 44 -11.27 0.13 -12.63
CA TYR A 44 -10.67 -0.27 -11.34
C TYR A 44 -11.74 -0.50 -10.26
N LYS A 45 -12.74 0.40 -10.17
CA LYS A 45 -13.88 0.23 -9.26
C LYS A 45 -14.61 -1.10 -9.50
N LYS A 46 -14.88 -1.43 -10.77
CA LYS A 46 -15.47 -2.74 -11.13
C LYS A 46 -14.61 -3.92 -10.72
N ALA A 47 -13.29 -3.79 -10.83
CA ALA A 47 -12.38 -4.86 -10.39
C ALA A 47 -12.41 -5.08 -8.87
N LEU A 48 -12.57 -4.01 -8.07
CA LEU A 48 -12.77 -4.12 -6.62
C LEU A 48 -14.06 -4.86 -6.28
N TYR A 49 -15.18 -4.51 -6.92
CA TYR A 49 -16.44 -5.22 -6.72
C TYR A 49 -16.37 -6.69 -7.14
N ALA A 50 -15.80 -6.96 -8.31
CA ALA A 50 -15.64 -8.34 -8.79
C ALA A 50 -14.81 -9.19 -7.81
N ARG A 51 -13.76 -8.60 -7.19
CA ARG A 51 -12.97 -9.29 -6.17
C ARG A 51 -13.77 -9.53 -4.89
N GLU A 52 -14.61 -8.58 -4.49
CA GLU A 52 -15.45 -8.71 -3.30
C GLU A 52 -16.54 -9.78 -3.47
N GLU A 53 -17.07 -9.94 -4.69
CA GLU A 53 -18.02 -11.01 -5.04
C GLU A 53 -17.42 -12.42 -4.94
N GLU A 54 -16.09 -12.57 -5.08
CA GLU A 54 -15.39 -13.84 -4.88
C GLU A 54 -15.34 -14.27 -3.40
N GLY A 55 -15.55 -13.33 -2.48
CA GLY A 55 -15.53 -13.51 -1.04
C GLY A 55 -15.14 -12.21 -0.35
N SER A 56 -15.70 -11.98 0.83
CA SER A 56 -15.44 -10.76 1.60
C SER A 56 -13.94 -10.54 1.84
N THR A 57 -13.53 -9.28 1.75
CA THR A 57 -12.19 -8.83 2.11
C THR A 57 -12.08 -8.34 3.56
N TYR A 58 -13.15 -8.50 4.34
CA TYR A 58 -13.11 -8.34 5.79
C TYR A 58 -12.19 -9.39 6.43
N VAL A 59 -11.35 -8.97 7.33
CA VAL A 59 -10.37 -9.86 7.97
C VAL A 59 -10.82 -10.25 9.35
N ASP A 60 -10.85 -9.31 10.25
CA ASP A 60 -11.30 -9.39 11.64
C ASP A 60 -11.08 -8.02 12.32
N ASN A 61 -11.59 -7.88 13.56
CA ASN A 61 -11.31 -6.73 14.43
C ASN A 61 -11.52 -5.37 13.75
N GLY A 62 -12.55 -5.26 12.91
CA GLY A 62 -12.89 -4.00 12.23
C GLY A 62 -12.01 -3.65 11.02
N ILE A 63 -11.21 -4.59 10.53
CA ILE A 63 -10.26 -4.37 9.44
C ILE A 63 -10.77 -5.00 8.16
N THR A 64 -10.74 -4.25 7.07
CA THR A 64 -11.01 -4.74 5.71
C THR A 64 -9.85 -4.40 4.78
N VAL A 65 -9.50 -5.33 3.89
CA VAL A 65 -8.39 -5.16 2.94
C VAL A 65 -8.89 -5.31 1.50
N PRO A 66 -9.62 -4.30 0.98
CA PRO A 66 -10.08 -4.33 -0.41
C PRO A 66 -8.87 -4.35 -1.35
N HIS A 67 -8.86 -5.30 -2.29
CA HIS A 67 -7.73 -5.41 -3.20
C HIS A 67 -8.18 -5.91 -4.57
N ALA A 68 -7.57 -5.39 -5.62
CA ALA A 68 -7.84 -5.84 -6.97
C ALA A 68 -6.60 -5.83 -7.86
N LYS A 69 -6.55 -6.81 -8.75
CA LYS A 69 -5.67 -6.84 -9.91
C LYS A 69 -6.40 -6.32 -11.12
N SER A 70 -5.81 -5.36 -11.82
CA SER A 70 -6.45 -4.81 -13.02
C SER A 70 -5.42 -4.41 -14.08
N ASP A 71 -5.82 -4.56 -15.35
CA ASP A 71 -5.01 -4.09 -16.50
C ASP A 71 -4.90 -2.55 -16.54
N VAL A 72 -5.81 -1.85 -15.84
CA VAL A 72 -5.78 -0.39 -15.74
C VAL A 72 -4.89 0.14 -14.62
N VAL A 73 -4.30 -0.75 -13.82
CA VAL A 73 -3.31 -0.39 -12.80
C VAL A 73 -1.91 -0.59 -13.37
N THR A 74 -1.12 0.47 -13.44
CA THR A 74 0.21 0.45 -14.07
C THR A 74 1.34 0.04 -13.13
N ARG A 75 1.15 0.24 -11.82
CA ARG A 75 2.11 -0.13 -10.76
C ARG A 75 1.36 -0.33 -9.44
N PRO A 76 1.88 -1.19 -8.54
CA PRO A 76 1.26 -1.41 -7.24
C PRO A 76 1.24 -0.14 -6.39
N SER A 77 0.20 0.00 -5.57
CA SER A 77 0.10 1.07 -4.57
C SER A 77 -0.81 0.66 -3.42
N LEU A 78 -0.63 1.33 -2.30
CA LEU A 78 -1.43 1.19 -1.09
C LEU A 78 -2.15 2.49 -0.76
N ALA A 79 -3.37 2.35 -0.26
CA ALA A 79 -4.10 3.44 0.37
C ALA A 79 -4.65 2.98 1.72
N ALA A 80 -4.84 3.90 2.64
CA ALA A 80 -5.45 3.61 3.94
C ALA A 80 -6.62 4.55 4.21
N LEU A 81 -7.65 4.01 4.83
CA LEU A 81 -8.86 4.72 5.16
C LEU A 81 -9.27 4.36 6.59
N ARG A 82 -9.39 5.35 7.47
CA ARG A 82 -10.03 5.20 8.77
C ARG A 82 -11.38 5.89 8.75
N LEU A 83 -12.42 5.13 9.10
CA LEU A 83 -13.79 5.66 9.16
C LEU A 83 -14.04 6.38 10.49
N SER A 84 -14.85 7.42 10.47
CA SER A 84 -15.28 8.14 11.67
C SER A 84 -16.20 7.31 12.56
N SER A 85 -16.86 6.31 11.99
CA SER A 85 -17.68 5.33 12.70
C SER A 85 -17.66 4.00 11.95
N PRO A 86 -17.73 2.84 12.65
CA PRO A 86 -17.72 1.54 12.00
C PRO A 86 -18.94 1.32 11.09
N VAL A 87 -18.71 0.82 9.88
CA VAL A 87 -19.71 0.58 8.83
C VAL A 87 -19.77 -0.89 8.48
N GLN A 88 -20.96 -1.43 8.21
CA GLN A 88 -21.13 -2.76 7.61
C GLN A 88 -20.64 -2.69 6.16
N TYR A 89 -19.41 -3.17 5.91
CA TYR A 89 -18.79 -3.09 4.59
C TYR A 89 -19.40 -4.10 3.63
N ASN A 90 -19.50 -5.36 4.04
CA ASN A 90 -20.22 -6.38 3.30
C ASN A 90 -21.38 -6.90 4.20
N PRO A 91 -22.61 -7.08 3.67
CA PRO A 91 -23.74 -7.58 4.46
C PRO A 91 -23.50 -8.93 5.11
N ASP A 92 -22.65 -9.76 4.51
CA ASP A 92 -22.35 -11.11 4.98
C ASP A 92 -21.21 -11.16 6.01
N ASP A 93 -20.58 -10.01 6.34
CA ASP A 93 -19.52 -9.94 7.34
C ASP A 93 -20.09 -10.03 8.76
N ASP A 94 -19.39 -10.75 9.64
CA ASP A 94 -19.74 -10.87 11.06
C ASP A 94 -19.46 -9.58 11.85
N GLY A 95 -18.74 -8.62 11.28
CA GLY A 95 -18.32 -7.40 11.94
C GLY A 95 -18.45 -6.14 11.08
N LYS A 96 -18.27 -4.99 11.74
CA LYS A 96 -18.24 -3.68 11.08
C LYS A 96 -16.79 -3.24 10.88
N THR A 97 -16.54 -2.57 9.79
CA THR A 97 -15.24 -2.03 9.39
C THR A 97 -15.06 -0.60 9.87
N ASP A 98 -13.93 -0.30 10.46
CA ASP A 98 -13.48 1.05 10.81
C ASP A 98 -12.11 1.40 10.19
N LEU A 99 -11.33 0.39 9.78
CA LEU A 99 -10.00 0.56 9.23
C LEU A 99 -9.84 -0.25 7.94
N LEU A 100 -9.39 0.40 6.86
CA LEU A 100 -9.22 -0.23 5.56
C LEU A 100 -7.81 0.00 5.01
N PHE A 101 -7.28 -1.05 4.36
CA PHE A 101 -6.03 -1.01 3.60
C PHE A 101 -6.29 -1.48 2.18
N ALA A 102 -6.37 -0.56 1.24
CA ALA A 102 -6.64 -0.90 -0.15
C ALA A 102 -5.35 -1.18 -0.92
N ILE A 103 -5.34 -2.27 -1.70
CA ILE A 103 -4.21 -2.67 -2.54
C ILE A 103 -4.62 -2.63 -4.00
N ALA A 104 -3.97 -1.78 -4.78
CA ALA A 104 -4.08 -1.77 -6.23
C ALA A 104 -2.85 -2.44 -6.83
N ALA A 105 -3.04 -3.40 -7.76
CA ALA A 105 -1.94 -4.09 -8.40
C ALA A 105 -2.19 -4.32 -9.90
N PRO A 106 -1.13 -4.28 -10.74
CA PRO A 106 -1.21 -4.74 -12.11
C PRO A 106 -1.65 -6.21 -12.18
N LYS A 107 -2.32 -6.58 -13.27
CA LYS A 107 -2.78 -7.95 -13.47
C LYS A 107 -1.64 -8.96 -13.53
N ASN A 108 -0.49 -8.56 -14.06
CA ASN A 108 0.71 -9.37 -14.15
C ASN A 108 1.63 -9.10 -12.95
N GLY A 109 2.15 -10.16 -12.34
CA GLY A 109 3.08 -10.08 -11.20
C GLY A 109 2.54 -10.71 -9.91
N SER A 110 3.43 -11.05 -9.00
CA SER A 110 3.15 -11.69 -7.71
C SER A 110 3.20 -10.72 -6.52
N LEU A 111 3.80 -9.54 -6.69
CA LEU A 111 4.08 -8.58 -5.60
C LEU A 111 2.84 -8.26 -4.74
N HIS A 112 1.63 -8.28 -5.33
CA HIS A 112 0.39 -8.02 -4.56
C HIS A 112 0.14 -9.09 -3.47
N VAL A 113 0.55 -10.34 -3.69
CA VAL A 113 0.41 -11.43 -2.69
C VAL A 113 1.36 -11.17 -1.53
N ASP A 114 2.59 -10.77 -1.84
CA ASP A 114 3.61 -10.47 -0.83
C ASP A 114 3.25 -9.21 -0.03
N MET A 115 2.70 -8.18 -0.71
CA MET A 115 2.16 -6.99 -0.06
C MET A 115 1.01 -7.34 0.89
N LEU A 116 0.06 -8.16 0.42
CA LEU A 116 -1.08 -8.60 1.23
C LEU A 116 -0.60 -9.41 2.43
N ALA A 117 0.28 -10.40 2.21
CA ALA A 117 0.81 -11.25 3.27
C ALA A 117 1.55 -10.44 4.34
N ARG A 118 2.41 -9.49 3.93
CA ARG A 118 3.15 -8.62 4.84
C ARG A 118 2.21 -7.71 5.63
N MET A 119 1.22 -7.09 4.95
CA MET A 119 0.21 -6.28 5.62
C MET A 119 -0.58 -7.09 6.64
N MET A 120 -1.03 -8.29 6.27
CA MET A 120 -1.78 -9.17 7.16
C MET A 120 -0.97 -9.56 8.41
N GLN A 121 0.32 -9.87 8.26
CA GLN A 121 1.20 -10.18 9.39
C GLN A 121 1.35 -8.98 10.34
N MET A 122 1.46 -7.77 9.81
CA MET A 122 1.53 -6.55 10.64
C MET A 122 0.21 -6.31 11.40
N LEU A 123 -0.93 -6.51 10.73
CA LEU A 123 -2.26 -6.28 11.30
C LEU A 123 -2.66 -7.31 12.37
N MET A 124 -1.93 -8.41 12.52
CA MET A 124 -2.08 -9.34 13.66
C MET A 124 -1.59 -8.75 14.99
N ASN A 125 -0.84 -7.64 14.96
CA ASN A 125 -0.38 -6.97 16.17
C ASN A 125 -1.43 -5.95 16.64
N GLU A 126 -2.12 -6.25 17.73
CA GLU A 126 -3.19 -5.41 18.26
C GLU A 126 -2.71 -4.02 18.70
N ASP A 127 -1.50 -3.93 19.30
CA ASP A 127 -0.91 -2.65 19.70
C ASP A 127 -0.61 -1.75 18.48
N PHE A 128 -0.22 -2.35 17.37
CA PHE A 128 -0.02 -1.65 16.12
C PHE A 128 -1.36 -1.15 15.55
N VAL A 129 -2.37 -1.99 15.51
CA VAL A 129 -3.71 -1.61 15.04
C VAL A 129 -4.28 -0.46 15.87
N GLU A 130 -4.10 -0.48 17.20
CA GLU A 130 -4.54 0.60 18.06
C GLU A 130 -3.79 1.91 17.80
N LYS A 131 -2.48 1.86 17.49
CA LYS A 131 -1.72 3.04 17.06
C LYS A 131 -2.29 3.64 15.77
N LEU A 132 -2.70 2.82 14.81
CA LEU A 132 -3.34 3.28 13.58
C LEU A 132 -4.70 3.94 13.84
N ARG A 133 -5.49 3.35 14.75
CA ARG A 133 -6.80 3.91 15.16
C ARG A 133 -6.68 5.24 15.87
N THR A 134 -5.59 5.45 16.60
CA THR A 134 -5.36 6.66 17.41
C THR A 134 -4.46 7.70 16.73
N ALA A 135 -3.90 7.39 15.57
CA ALA A 135 -3.10 8.34 14.78
C ALA A 135 -3.90 9.60 14.46
N LYS A 136 -3.28 10.77 14.65
CA LYS A 136 -3.95 12.05 14.46
C LYS A 136 -3.76 12.64 13.08
N THR A 137 -2.67 12.27 12.42
CA THR A 137 -2.32 12.74 11.08
C THR A 137 -1.94 11.59 10.16
N PRO A 138 -2.02 11.76 8.84
CA PRO A 138 -1.49 10.77 7.89
C PRO A 138 -0.01 10.46 8.10
N GLU A 139 0.77 11.44 8.55
CA GLU A 139 2.19 11.27 8.87
C GLU A 139 2.38 10.35 10.08
N ASP A 140 1.60 10.53 11.17
CA ASP A 140 1.64 9.65 12.34
C ASP A 140 1.22 8.22 11.96
N PHE A 141 0.20 8.10 11.11
CA PHE A 141 -0.29 6.82 10.61
C PHE A 141 0.81 6.09 9.80
N LEU A 142 1.45 6.78 8.86
CA LEU A 142 2.52 6.21 8.05
C LEU A 142 3.76 5.88 8.90
N ALA A 143 4.10 6.72 9.87
CA ALA A 143 5.21 6.46 10.80
C ALA A 143 4.96 5.21 11.66
N ALA A 144 3.71 4.96 12.06
CA ALA A 144 3.35 3.73 12.78
C ALA A 144 3.53 2.49 11.90
N ILE A 145 3.17 2.55 10.60
CA ILE A 145 3.41 1.48 9.64
C ILE A 145 4.91 1.23 9.48
N ASP A 146 5.69 2.30 9.29
CA ASP A 146 7.14 2.21 9.10
C ASP A 146 7.85 1.56 10.31
N ALA A 147 7.49 1.99 11.51
CA ALA A 147 8.02 1.44 12.74
C ALA A 147 7.65 -0.04 12.95
N GLN A 148 6.43 -0.44 12.60
CA GLN A 148 5.99 -1.83 12.69
C GLN A 148 6.69 -2.70 11.66
N GLU A 149 6.84 -2.22 10.42
CA GLU A 149 7.56 -2.93 9.37
C GLU A 149 9.03 -3.15 9.75
N GLU A 150 9.70 -2.10 10.27
CA GLU A 150 11.08 -2.20 10.76
C GLU A 150 11.22 -3.20 11.90
N ALA A 151 10.32 -3.16 12.89
CA ALA A 151 10.37 -4.05 14.05
C ALA A 151 10.14 -5.51 13.70
N GLN A 152 9.31 -5.78 12.68
CA GLN A 152 8.88 -7.13 12.33
C GLN A 152 9.73 -7.77 11.23
N PHE A 153 10.19 -6.98 10.26
CA PHE A 153 10.91 -7.45 9.07
C PHE A 153 12.34 -6.88 8.95
N GLY A 154 12.67 -5.84 9.73
CA GLY A 154 13.98 -5.20 9.68
C GLY A 154 14.30 -4.68 8.27
N ASP A 155 15.48 -5.06 7.78
CA ASP A 155 15.95 -4.68 6.44
C ASP A 155 15.41 -5.58 5.31
N GLU A 156 14.51 -6.53 5.59
CA GLU A 156 13.90 -7.35 4.56
C GLU A 156 13.03 -6.49 3.64
N SER A 157 13.51 -6.25 2.44
CA SER A 157 12.78 -5.56 1.38
C SER A 157 12.28 -6.54 0.32
N PHE A 158 11.29 -6.13 -0.47
CA PHE A 158 10.91 -6.88 -1.67
C PHE A 158 12.10 -6.98 -2.61
N THR A 159 12.29 -8.16 -3.25
CA THR A 159 13.42 -8.40 -4.13
C THR A 159 13.35 -7.51 -5.38
N ASP A 160 14.52 -7.21 -5.99
CA ASP A 160 14.60 -6.41 -7.21
C ASP A 160 13.82 -7.05 -8.37
N GLN A 161 13.76 -8.39 -8.42
CA GLN A 161 12.99 -9.12 -9.43
C GLN A 161 11.47 -8.93 -9.26
N GLU A 162 10.97 -8.93 -8.04
CA GLU A 162 9.55 -8.68 -7.73
C GLU A 162 9.17 -7.23 -8.06
N ILE A 163 10.07 -6.29 -7.78
CA ILE A 163 9.90 -4.87 -8.08
C ILE A 163 9.87 -4.63 -9.60
N GLU A 164 10.76 -5.25 -10.35
CA GLU A 164 10.85 -5.10 -11.80
C GLU A 164 9.64 -5.72 -12.51
N GLN A 165 9.19 -6.90 -12.06
CA GLN A 165 7.96 -7.54 -12.56
C GLN A 165 6.70 -6.73 -12.26
N ALA A 166 6.70 -5.94 -11.19
CA ALA A 166 5.62 -5.03 -10.82
C ALA A 166 5.61 -3.71 -11.61
N GLY A 167 6.55 -3.49 -12.55
CA GLY A 167 6.62 -2.30 -13.39
C GLY A 167 7.29 -1.09 -12.74
N TYR A 168 7.99 -1.26 -11.62
CA TYR A 168 8.86 -0.22 -11.07
C TYR A 168 10.21 -0.22 -11.79
N ARG A 169 10.64 0.93 -12.34
CA ARG A 169 12.03 1.12 -12.74
C ARG A 169 12.82 1.60 -11.53
N VAL A 170 13.71 0.78 -11.05
CA VAL A 170 14.68 1.18 -10.03
C VAL A 170 15.73 2.05 -10.72
N LEU A 171 15.63 3.37 -10.56
CA LEU A 171 16.71 4.27 -10.87
C LEU A 171 17.68 4.26 -9.68
N ALA A 172 18.59 3.31 -9.68
CA ALA A 172 19.73 3.35 -8.76
C ALA A 172 20.63 4.51 -9.17
N VAL A 173 20.49 5.65 -8.52
CA VAL A 173 21.50 6.71 -8.57
C VAL A 173 22.63 6.27 -7.65
N THR A 174 23.53 5.44 -8.17
CA THR A 174 24.83 5.23 -7.54
C THR A 174 25.63 6.51 -7.73
N ALA A 175 25.64 7.35 -6.71
CA ALA A 175 26.66 8.39 -6.59
C ALA A 175 28.01 7.68 -6.35
N CYS A 176 28.62 7.24 -7.43
CA CYS A 176 29.99 6.74 -7.40
C CYS A 176 30.89 7.96 -7.19
N VAL A 177 31.25 8.22 -5.93
CA VAL A 177 32.38 9.11 -5.64
C VAL A 177 33.65 8.32 -6.00
N THR A 178 33.98 8.29 -7.28
CA THR A 178 35.31 7.86 -7.72
C THR A 178 36.28 8.98 -7.37
N ALA A 179 37.02 8.80 -6.28
CA ALA A 179 38.27 9.52 -6.10
C ALA A 179 39.17 9.17 -7.30
N SER A 180 39.33 10.10 -8.20
CA SER A 180 40.28 9.97 -9.30
C SER A 180 41.70 9.85 -8.73
N PRO A 181 42.44 8.78 -9.03
CA PRO A 181 43.88 8.82 -8.79
C PRO A 181 44.49 9.82 -9.76
N THR A 182 45.21 10.79 -9.24
CA THR A 182 46.02 11.73 -10.02
C THR A 182 46.98 10.96 -10.91
N PRO A 183 47.03 11.23 -12.24
CA PRO A 183 48.02 10.62 -13.09
C PRO A 183 49.38 11.25 -12.81
N THR A 184 50.32 10.47 -12.30
CA THR A 184 51.74 10.81 -12.26
C THR A 184 52.33 10.65 -13.68
N TRP A 185 52.65 11.75 -14.35
CA TRP A 185 53.41 11.74 -15.58
C TRP A 185 54.88 11.50 -15.30
N PRO A 186 55.54 10.57 -15.97
CA PRO A 186 57.00 10.49 -15.89
C PRO A 186 57.62 11.62 -16.70
N LEU A 187 58.45 12.41 -16.03
CA LEU A 187 59.37 13.33 -16.69
C LEU A 187 60.36 12.51 -17.53
N ARG A 188 60.42 12.73 -18.82
CA ARG A 188 61.49 12.24 -19.66
C ARG A 188 62.63 13.27 -19.73
N PRO A 189 63.90 12.80 -19.90
CA PRO A 189 65.11 13.59 -19.82
C PRO A 189 65.27 14.55 -20.97
#